data_7ca70d83ab4fefa0affae6357f07919a
#
_entry.id   7ca70d83ab4fefa0affae6357f07919a
#
_cell.length_a   1.000
_cell.length_b   1.000
_cell.length_c   1.000
_cell.angle_alpha   90.00
_cell.angle_beta   90.00
_cell.angle_gamma   90.00
#
_symmetry.space_group_name_H-M   'P 1'
#
loop_
_entity.id
_entity.type
_entity.pdbx_description
1 polymer ?
#
loop_
_entity_poly.entity_id
_entity_poly.type
_entity_poly.pdbx_seq_one_letter_code
_entity_poly.pdbx_strand_id
1 'polypeptide(L)'
;MADIRDAMMERLLDDAGIREGMRVLDVGCAFGALTFLVAKRVGRTGHVVGLDRDPQLLSLARTKAREQGLSNVTFIEADLANVPAEQGLFDAATGRRVLMYQPDAVAALRGIARAVKPGGLIVFQENDASIGPVSLPPLPLHIRVSEWIWHTVDREGADLHMGFHLAPAMEQAGLSVEHVRAEASLQTPKEHHAMGPILRAMLPRIVRYGIATEEEMGIDTIDARLLEERSKANTTYLGEMVFGAWARKP
;
A
#
# COMPACT_ATOMS: atom_id res chain seq x y z
N MET A 1 -8.57 -11.81 11.53
CA MET A 1 -9.23 -11.50 10.24
C MET A 1 -8.17 -10.97 9.30
N ALA A 2 -8.22 -11.33 8.01
CA ALA A 2 -7.32 -10.74 7.02
C ALA A 2 -7.59 -9.22 6.94
N ASP A 3 -6.53 -8.43 6.74
CA ASP A 3 -6.67 -6.98 6.54
C ASP A 3 -7.45 -6.75 5.24
N ILE A 4 -8.50 -5.92 5.27
CA ILE A 4 -9.31 -5.62 4.08
C ILE A 4 -8.46 -5.08 2.92
N ARG A 5 -7.37 -4.38 3.24
CA ARG A 5 -6.41 -3.86 2.27
C ARG A 5 -5.62 -4.96 1.59
N ASP A 6 -5.29 -6.03 2.32
CA ASP A 6 -4.65 -7.20 1.73
C ASP A 6 -5.62 -7.93 0.79
N ALA A 7 -6.89 -8.08 1.17
CA ALA A 7 -7.91 -8.67 0.31
C ALA A 7 -8.15 -7.86 -0.98
N MET A 8 -8.11 -6.51 -0.92
CA MET A 8 -8.17 -5.65 -2.11
C MET A 8 -6.96 -5.86 -3.02
N MET A 9 -5.76 -5.94 -2.43
CA MET A 9 -4.54 -6.18 -3.20
C MET A 9 -4.51 -7.59 -3.81
N GLU A 10 -4.98 -8.60 -3.08
CA GLU A 10 -5.10 -9.98 -3.60
C GLU A 10 -5.97 -10.03 -4.85
N ARG A 11 -7.16 -9.39 -4.82
CA ARG A 11 -8.02 -9.30 -6.01
C ARG A 11 -7.34 -8.56 -7.17
N LEU A 12 -6.62 -7.48 -6.88
CA LEU A 12 -5.90 -6.73 -7.90
C LEU A 12 -4.82 -7.59 -8.57
N LEU A 13 -4.06 -8.35 -7.78
CA LEU A 13 -3.03 -9.26 -8.29
C LEU A 13 -3.61 -10.42 -9.09
N ASP A 14 -4.78 -10.95 -8.67
CA ASP A 14 -5.51 -12.00 -9.39
C ASP A 14 -5.93 -11.52 -10.77
N ASP A 15 -6.61 -10.39 -10.82
CA ASP A 15 -7.18 -9.84 -12.04
C ASP A 15 -6.09 -9.37 -13.01
N ALA A 16 -4.97 -8.85 -12.49
CA ALA A 16 -3.79 -8.51 -13.29
C ALA A 16 -3.06 -9.74 -13.84
N GLY A 17 -3.34 -10.93 -13.31
CA GLY A 17 -2.73 -12.18 -13.77
C GLY A 17 -1.37 -12.49 -13.16
N ILE A 18 -1.07 -11.99 -11.95
CA ILE A 18 0.10 -12.45 -11.19
C ILE A 18 -0.14 -13.90 -10.74
N ARG A 19 0.75 -14.82 -11.13
CA ARG A 19 0.53 -16.26 -11.02
C ARG A 19 1.78 -17.03 -10.61
N GLU A 20 1.59 -18.30 -10.34
CA GLU A 20 2.65 -19.23 -9.99
C GLU A 20 3.81 -19.23 -11.00
N GLY A 21 5.02 -19.34 -10.52
CA GLY A 21 6.25 -19.37 -11.29
C GLY A 21 6.79 -18.00 -11.70
N MET A 22 6.05 -16.92 -11.55
CA MET A 22 6.52 -15.59 -11.90
C MET A 22 7.66 -15.11 -10.99
N ARG A 23 8.58 -14.35 -11.58
CA ARG A 23 9.58 -13.55 -10.88
C ARG A 23 9.10 -12.11 -10.76
N VAL A 24 8.82 -11.64 -9.54
CA VAL A 24 8.16 -10.36 -9.27
C VAL A 24 9.07 -9.44 -8.46
N LEU A 25 9.10 -8.16 -8.83
CA LEU A 25 9.72 -7.09 -8.06
C LEU A 25 8.65 -6.38 -7.23
N ASP A 26 8.83 -6.31 -5.91
CA ASP A 26 7.99 -5.52 -5.01
C ASP A 26 8.74 -4.26 -4.60
N VAL A 27 8.36 -3.09 -5.12
CA VAL A 27 9.04 -1.82 -4.90
C VAL A 27 8.48 -1.08 -3.70
N GLY A 28 9.38 -0.51 -2.86
CA GLY A 28 8.98 0.12 -1.61
C GLY A 28 8.39 -0.91 -0.63
N CYS A 29 9.01 -2.06 -0.56
CA CYS A 29 8.48 -3.23 0.16
C CYS A 29 8.39 -3.04 1.68
N ALA A 30 9.05 -2.04 2.25
CA ALA A 30 9.13 -1.78 3.69
C ALA A 30 9.45 -3.08 4.49
N PHE A 31 8.61 -3.44 5.45
CA PHE A 31 8.76 -4.67 6.24
C PHE A 31 8.18 -5.93 5.57
N GLY A 32 7.90 -5.89 4.27
CA GLY A 32 7.61 -7.06 3.43
C GLY A 32 6.14 -7.49 3.32
N ALA A 33 5.16 -6.68 3.76
CA ALA A 33 3.76 -7.11 3.78
C ALA A 33 3.25 -7.52 2.39
N LEU A 34 3.46 -6.70 1.36
CA LEU A 34 3.10 -7.05 -0.02
C LEU A 34 4.00 -8.15 -0.58
N THR A 35 5.31 -8.09 -0.29
CA THR A 35 6.26 -9.14 -0.71
C THR A 35 5.78 -10.54 -0.31
N PHE A 36 5.31 -10.71 0.95
CA PHE A 36 4.85 -12.01 1.45
C PHE A 36 3.56 -12.47 0.80
N LEU A 37 2.65 -11.54 0.52
CA LEU A 37 1.41 -11.81 -0.19
C LEU A 37 1.71 -12.30 -1.62
N VAL A 38 2.58 -11.60 -2.34
CA VAL A 38 3.02 -11.97 -3.69
C VAL A 38 3.80 -13.29 -3.66
N ALA A 39 4.67 -13.53 -2.66
CA ALA A 39 5.46 -14.76 -2.54
C ALA A 39 4.59 -16.01 -2.40
N LYS A 40 3.49 -15.92 -1.64
CA LYS A 40 2.50 -17.00 -1.53
C LYS A 40 1.83 -17.29 -2.87
N ARG A 41 1.53 -16.24 -3.63
CA ARG A 41 0.86 -16.34 -4.93
C ARG A 41 1.75 -16.93 -6.02
N VAL A 42 3.01 -16.47 -6.12
CA VAL A 42 3.94 -17.01 -7.13
C VAL A 42 4.46 -18.40 -6.78
N GLY A 43 4.19 -18.87 -5.57
CA GLY A 43 4.49 -20.24 -5.14
C GLY A 43 5.99 -20.55 -5.09
N ARG A 44 6.30 -21.83 -4.88
CA ARG A 44 7.70 -22.30 -4.69
C ARG A 44 8.55 -22.21 -5.96
N THR A 45 7.95 -22.18 -7.12
CA THR A 45 8.62 -22.08 -8.43
C THR A 45 8.84 -20.64 -8.87
N GLY A 46 8.13 -19.67 -8.25
CA GLY A 46 8.33 -18.25 -8.45
C GLY A 46 9.28 -17.65 -7.43
N HIS A 47 9.59 -16.36 -7.61
CA HIS A 47 10.50 -15.64 -6.72
C HIS A 47 10.10 -14.17 -6.61
N VAL A 48 10.18 -13.59 -5.39
CA VAL A 48 9.91 -12.17 -5.17
C VAL A 48 11.16 -11.48 -4.65
N VAL A 49 11.49 -10.36 -5.28
CA VAL A 49 12.54 -9.46 -4.82
C VAL A 49 11.86 -8.23 -4.23
N GLY A 50 11.93 -8.07 -2.91
CA GLY A 50 11.51 -6.85 -2.22
C GLY A 50 12.63 -5.82 -2.25
N LEU A 51 12.30 -4.61 -2.70
CA LEU A 51 13.23 -3.49 -2.79
C LEU A 51 12.76 -2.35 -1.91
N ASP A 52 13.65 -1.83 -1.06
CA ASP A 52 13.43 -0.62 -0.27
C ASP A 52 14.74 0.12 -0.04
N ARG A 53 14.68 1.41 0.26
CA ARG A 53 15.86 2.22 0.59
C ARG A 53 16.23 2.19 2.08
N ASP A 54 15.33 1.68 2.93
CA ASP A 54 15.53 1.64 4.38
C ASP A 54 16.08 0.26 4.83
N PRO A 55 17.36 0.16 5.21
CA PRO A 55 17.98 -1.10 5.62
C PRO A 55 17.38 -1.67 6.92
N GLN A 56 16.79 -0.82 7.79
CA GLN A 56 16.16 -1.27 9.03
C GLN A 56 14.84 -1.99 8.72
N LEU A 57 14.02 -1.43 7.83
CA LEU A 57 12.79 -2.09 7.37
C LEU A 57 13.10 -3.40 6.64
N LEU A 58 14.14 -3.43 5.80
CA LEU A 58 14.58 -4.66 5.14
C LEU A 58 15.07 -5.73 6.13
N SER A 59 15.73 -5.33 7.22
CA SER A 59 16.11 -6.27 8.28
C SER A 59 14.90 -6.91 8.95
N LEU A 60 13.87 -6.11 9.25
CA LEU A 60 12.60 -6.61 9.76
C LEU A 60 11.91 -7.54 8.77
N ALA A 61 11.90 -7.18 7.47
CA ALA A 61 11.33 -8.00 6.42
C ALA A 61 12.01 -9.37 6.34
N ARG A 62 13.35 -9.42 6.37
CA ARG A 62 14.12 -10.68 6.38
C ARG A 62 13.78 -11.56 7.59
N THR A 63 13.62 -10.96 8.77
CA THR A 63 13.25 -11.68 9.98
C THR A 63 11.85 -12.28 9.85
N LYS A 64 10.86 -11.49 9.44
CA LYS A 64 9.48 -11.95 9.22
C LYS A 64 9.37 -13.02 8.14
N ALA A 65 10.15 -12.92 7.06
CA ALA A 65 10.19 -13.93 6.01
C ALA A 65 10.66 -15.30 6.57
N ARG A 66 11.70 -15.30 7.41
CA ARG A 66 12.18 -16.51 8.09
C ARG A 66 11.14 -17.11 9.03
N GLU A 67 10.49 -16.26 9.84
CA GLU A 67 9.43 -16.67 10.77
C GLU A 67 8.25 -17.30 10.04
N GLN A 68 7.93 -16.83 8.83
CA GLN A 68 6.87 -17.37 7.98
C GLN A 68 7.33 -18.55 7.10
N GLY A 69 8.60 -18.96 7.16
CA GLY A 69 9.13 -20.05 6.34
C GLY A 69 9.17 -19.76 4.83
N LEU A 70 9.20 -18.49 4.44
CA LEU A 70 9.24 -18.08 3.04
C LEU A 70 10.68 -18.17 2.51
N SER A 71 10.95 -19.13 1.61
CA SER A 71 12.26 -19.35 0.98
C SER A 71 12.40 -18.74 -0.41
N ASN A 72 11.29 -18.27 -0.97
CA ASN A 72 11.20 -17.69 -2.32
C ASN A 72 11.18 -16.16 -2.35
N VAL A 73 11.77 -15.54 -1.31
CA VAL A 73 11.90 -14.08 -1.22
C VAL A 73 13.35 -13.66 -0.98
N THR A 74 13.74 -12.55 -1.58
CA THR A 74 14.99 -11.83 -1.28
C THR A 74 14.69 -10.35 -1.08
N PHE A 75 15.61 -9.65 -0.38
CA PHE A 75 15.44 -8.23 -0.11
C PHE A 75 16.71 -7.48 -0.47
N ILE A 76 16.58 -6.40 -1.23
CA ILE A 76 17.68 -5.56 -1.68
C ILE A 76 17.48 -4.10 -1.26
N GLU A 77 18.57 -3.45 -0.89
CA GLU A 77 18.60 -2.02 -0.63
C GLU A 77 18.89 -1.29 -1.93
N ALA A 78 17.89 -0.53 -2.43
CA ALA A 78 18.05 0.28 -3.62
C ALA A 78 16.95 1.34 -3.72
N ASP A 79 17.19 2.33 -4.57
CA ASP A 79 16.15 3.26 -5.00
C ASP A 79 15.28 2.61 -6.08
N LEU A 80 13.96 2.77 -5.96
CA LEU A 80 13.00 2.14 -6.88
C LEU A 80 13.10 2.65 -8.33
N ALA A 81 13.61 3.85 -8.54
CA ALA A 81 13.89 4.39 -9.88
C ALA A 81 15.17 3.78 -10.51
N ASN A 82 16.00 3.13 -9.71
CA ASN A 82 17.30 2.58 -10.10
C ASN A 82 17.47 1.13 -9.63
N VAL A 83 16.60 0.25 -10.10
CA VAL A 83 16.70 -1.20 -9.82
C VAL A 83 18.04 -1.74 -10.35
N PRO A 84 18.86 -2.39 -9.53
CA PRO A 84 20.18 -2.87 -9.95
C PRO A 84 20.09 -3.86 -11.11
N ALA A 85 20.89 -3.65 -12.17
CA ALA A 85 20.84 -4.44 -13.41
C ALA A 85 21.19 -5.94 -13.19
N GLU A 86 22.00 -6.26 -12.20
CA GLU A 86 22.35 -7.62 -11.81
C GLU A 86 21.15 -8.43 -11.33
N GLN A 87 20.05 -7.77 -10.96
CA GLN A 87 18.80 -8.47 -10.64
C GLN A 87 18.16 -9.12 -11.87
N GLY A 88 18.56 -8.73 -13.09
CA GLY A 88 17.92 -9.20 -14.33
C GLY A 88 16.48 -8.71 -14.47
N LEU A 89 15.74 -9.26 -15.43
CA LEU A 89 14.39 -8.83 -15.71
C LEU A 89 13.32 -9.63 -14.94
N PHE A 90 12.25 -8.94 -14.59
CA PHE A 90 11.09 -9.45 -13.86
C PHE A 90 9.91 -9.69 -14.82
N ASP A 91 9.05 -10.67 -14.50
CA ASP A 91 7.77 -10.88 -15.20
C ASP A 91 6.76 -9.80 -14.83
N ALA A 92 6.85 -9.30 -13.58
CA ALA A 92 6.02 -8.21 -13.10
C ALA A 92 6.74 -7.35 -12.04
N ALA A 93 6.26 -6.11 -11.90
CA ALA A 93 6.56 -5.26 -10.74
C ALA A 93 5.27 -4.89 -10.02
N THR A 94 5.34 -4.85 -8.68
CA THR A 94 4.22 -4.48 -7.81
C THR A 94 4.64 -3.37 -6.85
N GLY A 95 3.67 -2.57 -6.42
CA GLY A 95 3.89 -1.58 -5.36
C GLY A 95 2.58 -1.21 -4.67
N ARG A 96 2.67 -0.84 -3.40
CA ARG A 96 1.51 -0.43 -2.61
C ARG A 96 1.84 0.77 -1.74
N ARG A 97 1.18 1.91 -2.02
CA ARG A 97 1.40 3.19 -1.33
C ARG A 97 2.86 3.62 -1.33
N VAL A 98 3.43 3.66 -2.51
CA VAL A 98 4.85 4.00 -2.71
C VAL A 98 5.03 5.14 -3.70
N LEU A 99 4.21 5.22 -4.76
CA LEU A 99 4.32 6.29 -5.76
C LEU A 99 3.91 7.63 -5.17
N MET A 100 2.96 7.66 -4.25
CA MET A 100 2.56 8.88 -3.54
C MET A 100 3.72 9.59 -2.82
N TYR A 101 4.78 8.87 -2.46
CA TYR A 101 5.97 9.42 -1.79
C TYR A 101 7.12 9.74 -2.76
N GLN A 102 6.90 9.60 -4.07
CA GLN A 102 7.94 9.91 -5.06
C GLN A 102 7.81 11.35 -5.55
N PRO A 103 8.92 12.11 -5.59
CA PRO A 103 8.90 13.47 -6.15
C PRO A 103 8.44 13.51 -7.60
N ASP A 104 8.70 12.44 -8.37
CA ASP A 104 8.28 12.25 -9.74
C ASP A 104 7.87 10.79 -9.94
N ALA A 105 6.57 10.52 -9.82
CA ALA A 105 6.00 9.18 -9.99
C ALA A 105 6.19 8.64 -11.42
N VAL A 106 6.19 9.52 -12.43
CA VAL A 106 6.40 9.13 -13.83
C VAL A 106 7.84 8.66 -14.05
N ALA A 107 8.82 9.38 -13.53
CA ALA A 107 10.23 8.99 -13.60
C ALA A 107 10.47 7.67 -12.84
N ALA A 108 9.84 7.52 -11.67
CA ALA A 108 9.88 6.29 -10.88
C ALA A 108 9.33 5.09 -11.66
N LEU A 109 8.15 5.23 -12.26
CA LEU A 109 7.53 4.19 -13.10
C LEU A 109 8.39 3.82 -14.31
N ARG A 110 9.02 4.80 -14.96
CA ARG A 110 10.00 4.54 -16.05
C ARG A 110 11.20 3.74 -15.55
N GLY A 111 11.69 4.05 -14.35
CA GLY A 111 12.77 3.31 -13.70
C GLY A 111 12.40 1.85 -13.46
N ILE A 112 11.25 1.62 -12.86
CA ILE A 112 10.70 0.31 -12.58
C ILE A 112 10.47 -0.49 -13.89
N ALA A 113 9.90 0.17 -14.90
CA ALA A 113 9.64 -0.45 -16.20
C ALA A 113 10.90 -1.00 -16.88
N ARG A 114 12.07 -0.36 -16.69
CA ARG A 114 13.34 -0.88 -17.22
C ARG A 114 13.69 -2.27 -16.67
N ALA A 115 13.31 -2.56 -15.43
CA ALA A 115 13.55 -3.86 -14.80
C ALA A 115 12.50 -4.93 -15.16
N VAL A 116 11.42 -4.57 -15.85
CA VAL A 116 10.37 -5.51 -16.26
C VAL A 116 10.61 -5.94 -17.70
N LYS A 117 10.32 -7.21 -18.02
CA LYS A 117 10.40 -7.76 -19.39
C LYS A 117 9.44 -7.03 -20.33
N PRO A 118 9.71 -6.94 -21.65
CA PRO A 118 8.70 -6.57 -22.64
C PRO A 118 7.45 -7.48 -22.49
N GLY A 119 6.26 -6.89 -22.52
CA GLY A 119 5.00 -7.58 -22.25
C GLY A 119 4.73 -7.87 -20.76
N GLY A 120 5.64 -7.56 -19.86
CA GLY A 120 5.48 -7.79 -18.42
C GLY A 120 4.53 -6.79 -17.74
N LEU A 121 4.08 -7.13 -16.55
CA LEU A 121 3.05 -6.41 -15.82
C LEU A 121 3.63 -5.39 -14.84
N ILE A 122 2.92 -4.29 -14.64
CA ILE A 122 3.19 -3.29 -13.61
C ILE A 122 1.88 -3.03 -12.87
N VAL A 123 1.82 -3.42 -11.59
CA VAL A 123 0.60 -3.46 -10.78
C VAL A 123 0.79 -2.60 -9.54
N PHE A 124 0.01 -1.54 -9.41
CA PHE A 124 0.11 -0.62 -8.28
C PHE A 124 -1.23 -0.41 -7.59
N GLN A 125 -1.14 -0.19 -6.27
CA GLN A 125 -2.25 0.20 -5.44
C GLN A 125 -1.85 1.44 -4.63
N GLU A 126 -2.60 2.54 -4.81
CA GLU A 126 -2.35 3.82 -4.15
C GLU A 126 -3.61 4.33 -3.46
N ASN A 127 -3.44 5.10 -2.42
CA ASN A 127 -4.54 5.71 -1.70
C ASN A 127 -4.85 7.11 -2.28
N ASP A 128 -6.06 7.59 -1.97
CA ASP A 128 -6.49 8.94 -2.34
C ASP A 128 -7.25 9.59 -1.20
N ALA A 129 -6.96 10.85 -0.93
CA ALA A 129 -7.56 11.65 0.13
C ALA A 129 -8.73 12.53 -0.34
N SER A 130 -9.06 12.55 -1.64
CA SER A 130 -10.12 13.40 -2.20
C SER A 130 -11.50 13.01 -1.67
N ILE A 131 -11.69 11.73 -1.37
CA ILE A 131 -12.93 11.21 -0.79
C ILE A 131 -12.62 10.89 0.67
N GLY A 132 -13.03 11.78 1.55
CA GLY A 132 -12.91 11.60 2.98
C GLY A 132 -13.84 10.49 3.49
N PRO A 133 -13.73 10.16 4.78
CA PRO A 133 -14.60 9.18 5.40
C PRO A 133 -16.08 9.62 5.31
N VAL A 134 -16.96 8.69 4.92
CA VAL A 134 -18.38 8.94 4.73
C VAL A 134 -19.20 7.99 5.59
N SER A 135 -20.15 8.55 6.32
CA SER A 135 -21.18 7.82 7.07
C SER A 135 -22.43 8.70 7.28
N LEU A 136 -23.56 8.07 7.53
CA LEU A 136 -24.83 8.77 7.82
C LEU A 136 -25.45 8.17 9.11
N PRO A 137 -25.43 8.92 10.25
CA PRO A 137 -24.87 10.27 10.44
C PRO A 137 -23.33 10.27 10.39
N PRO A 138 -22.70 11.46 10.30
CA PRO A 138 -21.25 11.58 10.41
C PRO A 138 -20.72 11.00 11.72
N LEU A 139 -19.51 10.41 11.67
CA LEU A 139 -18.80 9.82 12.80
C LEU A 139 -17.59 10.69 13.15
N PRO A 140 -17.69 11.61 14.14
CA PRO A 140 -16.66 12.60 14.41
C PRO A 140 -15.28 12.01 14.76
N LEU A 141 -15.22 10.90 15.49
CA LEU A 141 -13.95 10.26 15.83
C LEU A 141 -13.29 9.62 14.61
N HIS A 142 -14.07 8.96 13.74
CA HIS A 142 -13.55 8.41 12.48
C HIS A 142 -13.01 9.50 11.57
N ILE A 143 -13.71 10.63 11.45
CA ILE A 143 -13.26 11.80 10.68
C ILE A 143 -11.93 12.29 11.25
N ARG A 144 -11.84 12.50 12.56
CA ARG A 144 -10.62 12.99 13.22
C ARG A 144 -9.43 12.05 13.04
N VAL A 145 -9.65 10.75 13.16
CA VAL A 145 -8.60 9.74 12.90
C VAL A 145 -8.09 9.83 11.46
N SER A 146 -8.99 9.98 10.51
CA SER A 146 -8.62 10.19 9.10
C SER A 146 -7.81 11.48 8.91
N GLU A 147 -8.23 12.58 9.54
CA GLU A 147 -7.50 13.85 9.50
C GLU A 147 -6.08 13.73 10.07
N TRP A 148 -5.88 13.05 11.19
CA TRP A 148 -4.55 12.82 11.75
C TRP A 148 -3.62 12.08 10.77
N ILE A 149 -4.16 11.05 10.10
CA ILE A 149 -3.41 10.28 9.11
C ILE A 149 -3.04 11.16 7.92
N TRP A 150 -4.03 11.78 7.28
CA TRP A 150 -3.81 12.51 6.04
C TRP A 150 -3.01 13.80 6.22
N HIS A 151 -3.21 14.53 7.33
CA HIS A 151 -2.35 15.68 7.65
C HIS A 151 -0.89 15.27 7.89
N THR A 152 -0.65 14.08 8.48
CA THR A 152 0.71 13.56 8.65
C THR A 152 1.34 13.25 7.30
N VAL A 153 0.63 12.56 6.42
CA VAL A 153 1.07 12.20 5.08
C VAL A 153 1.33 13.44 4.22
N ASP A 154 0.48 14.47 4.33
CA ASP A 154 0.67 15.78 3.67
C ASP A 154 1.95 16.46 4.14
N ARG A 155 2.21 16.49 5.46
CA ARG A 155 3.44 17.05 6.02
C ARG A 155 4.71 16.32 5.59
N GLU A 156 4.60 15.08 5.14
CA GLU A 156 5.68 14.29 4.57
C GLU A 156 5.91 14.60 3.08
N GLY A 157 5.09 15.46 2.47
CA GLY A 157 5.19 15.87 1.07
C GLY A 157 4.69 14.83 0.08
N ALA A 158 3.82 13.91 0.52
CA ALA A 158 3.23 12.92 -0.36
C ALA A 158 2.15 13.53 -1.27
N ASP A 159 1.97 12.95 -2.45
CA ASP A 159 0.84 13.24 -3.31
C ASP A 159 -0.43 12.59 -2.75
N LEU A 160 -1.30 13.39 -2.14
CA LEU A 160 -2.55 12.94 -1.54
C LEU A 160 -3.59 12.47 -2.57
N HIS A 161 -3.35 12.76 -3.86
CA HIS A 161 -4.25 12.43 -4.96
C HIS A 161 -3.64 11.38 -5.90
N MET A 162 -2.64 10.63 -5.42
CA MET A 162 -1.95 9.63 -6.21
C MET A 162 -2.90 8.55 -6.76
N GLY A 163 -4.01 8.27 -6.09
CA GLY A 163 -5.06 7.41 -6.62
C GLY A 163 -5.58 7.87 -7.98
N PHE A 164 -5.96 9.13 -8.10
CA PHE A 164 -6.40 9.72 -9.38
C PHE A 164 -5.25 9.91 -10.37
N HIS A 165 -4.03 10.14 -9.90
CA HIS A 165 -2.86 10.34 -10.75
C HIS A 165 -2.25 9.02 -11.26
N LEU A 166 -2.61 7.87 -10.70
CA LEU A 166 -1.95 6.58 -10.95
C LEU A 166 -1.99 6.18 -12.43
N ALA A 167 -3.18 6.10 -13.04
CA ALA A 167 -3.31 5.71 -14.44
C ALA A 167 -2.67 6.74 -15.39
N PRO A 168 -2.91 8.05 -15.26
CA PRO A 168 -2.19 9.07 -16.04
C PRO A 168 -0.67 8.98 -15.91
N ALA A 169 -0.14 8.70 -14.71
CA ALA A 169 1.30 8.54 -14.52
C ALA A 169 1.85 7.30 -15.23
N MET A 170 1.12 6.18 -15.21
CA MET A 170 1.48 4.96 -15.96
C MET A 170 1.53 5.23 -17.46
N GLU A 171 0.52 5.90 -18.03
CA GLU A 171 0.48 6.26 -19.46
C GLU A 171 1.63 7.21 -19.83
N GLN A 172 1.88 8.24 -19.03
CA GLN A 172 3.00 9.17 -19.24
C GLN A 172 4.38 8.48 -19.10
N ALA A 173 4.45 7.39 -18.34
CA ALA A 173 5.65 6.56 -18.25
C ALA A 173 5.86 5.68 -19.49
N GLY A 174 4.91 5.63 -20.42
CA GLY A 174 4.95 4.83 -21.66
C GLY A 174 4.41 3.41 -21.48
N LEU A 175 3.57 3.20 -20.46
CA LEU A 175 2.94 1.91 -20.18
C LEU A 175 1.54 1.85 -20.82
N SER A 176 1.12 0.66 -21.23
CA SER A 176 -0.24 0.42 -21.71
C SER A 176 -1.15 0.05 -20.54
N VAL A 177 -1.93 1.01 -20.04
CA VAL A 177 -2.88 0.76 -18.95
C VAL A 177 -3.98 -0.18 -19.44
N GLU A 178 -4.13 -1.33 -18.77
CA GLU A 178 -5.15 -2.34 -19.10
C GLU A 178 -6.40 -2.21 -18.23
N HIS A 179 -6.25 -1.77 -16.98
CA HIS A 179 -7.36 -1.63 -16.06
C HIS A 179 -7.08 -0.66 -14.93
N VAL A 180 -8.14 0.01 -14.49
CA VAL A 180 -8.16 0.87 -13.28
C VAL A 180 -9.42 0.58 -12.50
N ARG A 181 -9.31 0.50 -11.17
CA ARG A 181 -10.46 0.42 -10.28
C ARG A 181 -10.24 1.21 -9.01
N ALA A 182 -11.34 1.56 -8.34
CA ALA A 182 -11.32 2.15 -7.01
C ALA A 182 -12.21 1.32 -6.09
N GLU A 183 -11.74 1.08 -4.89
CA GLU A 183 -12.45 0.35 -3.85
C GLU A 183 -12.37 1.13 -2.54
N ALA A 184 -13.49 1.19 -1.80
CA ALA A 184 -13.52 1.81 -0.48
C ALA A 184 -13.40 0.76 0.62
N SER A 185 -12.68 1.07 1.69
CA SER A 185 -12.73 0.26 2.90
C SER A 185 -14.08 0.45 3.57
N LEU A 186 -14.83 -0.64 3.71
CA LEU A 186 -16.18 -0.62 4.28
C LEU A 186 -16.16 -1.28 5.66
N GLN A 187 -16.81 -0.63 6.64
CA GLN A 187 -17.04 -1.20 7.95
C GLN A 187 -18.52 -1.05 8.32
N THR A 188 -19.14 -2.15 8.70
CA THR A 188 -20.49 -2.16 9.24
C THR A 188 -20.49 -1.93 10.75
N PRO A 189 -21.67 -1.74 11.41
CA PRO A 189 -21.71 -1.66 12.87
C PRO A 189 -21.12 -2.87 13.60
N LYS A 190 -21.03 -4.02 12.93
CA LYS A 190 -20.54 -5.30 13.50
C LYS A 190 -19.13 -5.66 13.05
N GLU A 191 -18.65 -5.08 11.96
CA GLU A 191 -17.32 -5.34 11.42
C GLU A 191 -16.36 -4.25 11.87
N HIS A 192 -15.20 -4.63 12.35
CA HIS A 192 -14.19 -3.70 12.83
C HIS A 192 -12.84 -4.00 12.18
N HIS A 193 -12.26 -2.98 11.58
CA HIS A 193 -10.88 -2.99 11.12
C HIS A 193 -10.06 -2.08 12.04
N ALA A 194 -9.16 -2.70 12.78
CA ALA A 194 -8.37 -2.01 13.78
C ALA A 194 -7.49 -0.90 13.18
N MET A 195 -7.65 0.31 13.69
CA MET A 195 -6.84 1.48 13.33
C MET A 195 -5.71 1.73 14.33
N GLY A 196 -5.84 1.21 15.54
CA GLY A 196 -4.86 1.37 16.61
C GLY A 196 -3.43 0.98 16.21
N PRO A 197 -3.19 -0.17 15.55
CA PRO A 197 -1.84 -0.54 15.08
C PRO A 197 -1.24 0.47 14.09
N ILE A 198 -2.06 1.04 13.21
CA ILE A 198 -1.64 2.03 12.21
C ILE A 198 -1.28 3.34 12.92
N LEU A 199 -2.19 3.83 13.77
CA LEU A 199 -1.96 5.05 14.54
C LEU A 199 -0.76 4.93 15.45
N ARG A 200 -0.54 3.77 16.08
CA ARG A 200 0.65 3.50 16.91
C ARG A 200 1.94 3.57 16.07
N ALA A 201 1.94 3.03 14.87
CA ALA A 201 3.08 3.12 13.96
C ALA A 201 3.31 4.56 13.44
N MET A 202 2.25 5.37 13.34
CA MET A 202 2.31 6.76 12.91
C MET A 202 2.56 7.76 14.07
N LEU A 203 2.35 7.35 15.31
CA LEU A 203 2.40 8.23 16.48
C LEU A 203 3.64 9.13 16.55
N PRO A 204 4.88 8.62 16.38
CA PRO A 204 6.07 9.49 16.43
C PRO A 204 6.04 10.61 15.39
N ARG A 205 5.45 10.36 14.21
CA ARG A 205 5.33 11.33 13.11
C ARG A 205 4.21 12.33 13.39
N ILE A 206 3.05 11.87 13.84
CA ILE A 206 1.90 12.70 14.22
C ILE A 206 2.31 13.71 15.28
N VAL A 207 2.98 13.27 16.35
CA VAL A 207 3.46 14.12 17.43
C VAL A 207 4.56 15.08 16.95
N ARG A 208 5.53 14.58 16.16
CA ARG A 208 6.61 15.41 15.60
C ARG A 208 6.09 16.57 14.75
N TYR A 209 5.02 16.36 14.00
CA TYR A 209 4.42 17.42 13.17
C TYR A 209 3.39 18.28 13.93
N GLY A 210 3.15 18.02 15.22
CA GLY A 210 2.22 18.79 16.05
C GLY A 210 0.76 18.64 15.62
N ILE A 211 0.39 17.51 15.04
CA ILE A 211 -0.96 17.26 14.51
C ILE A 211 -1.91 16.82 15.62
N ALA A 212 -1.43 15.96 16.52
CA ALA A 212 -2.13 15.55 17.73
C ALA A 212 -1.14 15.09 18.79
N THR A 213 -1.56 15.14 20.06
CA THR A 213 -0.81 14.57 21.18
C THR A 213 -1.18 13.10 21.38
N GLU A 214 -0.33 12.35 22.07
CA GLU A 214 -0.61 10.95 22.44
C GLU A 214 -1.88 10.84 23.30
N GLU A 215 -2.08 11.81 24.21
CA GLU A 215 -3.24 11.90 25.08
C GLU A 215 -4.55 12.10 24.28
N GLU A 216 -4.56 13.04 23.33
CA GLU A 216 -5.72 13.30 22.46
C GLU A 216 -6.10 12.06 21.63
N MET A 217 -5.10 11.34 21.15
CA MET A 217 -5.32 10.13 20.34
C MET A 217 -5.87 8.99 21.19
N GLY A 218 -5.38 8.80 22.42
CA GLY A 218 -5.79 7.71 23.31
C GLY A 218 -5.65 6.35 22.65
N ILE A 219 -4.46 6.06 22.10
CA ILE A 219 -4.19 4.92 21.19
C ILE A 219 -4.63 3.58 21.78
N ASP A 220 -4.47 3.38 23.09
CA ASP A 220 -4.82 2.11 23.73
C ASP A 220 -6.33 1.83 23.76
N THR A 221 -7.15 2.87 23.62
CA THR A 221 -8.61 2.76 23.62
C THR A 221 -9.24 3.09 22.27
N ILE A 222 -8.45 3.52 21.30
CA ILE A 222 -8.98 4.08 20.03
C ILE A 222 -9.87 3.08 19.27
N ASP A 223 -9.47 1.82 19.20
CA ASP A 223 -10.24 0.79 18.48
C ASP A 223 -11.60 0.55 19.14
N ALA A 224 -11.65 0.49 20.48
CA ALA A 224 -12.91 0.34 21.22
C ALA A 224 -13.82 1.55 21.03
N ARG A 225 -13.26 2.77 21.07
CA ARG A 225 -14.00 4.02 20.85
C ARG A 225 -14.57 4.13 19.43
N LEU A 226 -13.80 3.76 18.41
CA LEU A 226 -14.25 3.73 17.03
C LEU A 226 -15.39 2.72 16.83
N LEU A 227 -15.26 1.52 17.38
CA LEU A 227 -16.31 0.52 17.33
C LEU A 227 -17.58 1.00 18.05
N GLU A 228 -17.44 1.59 19.24
CA GLU A 228 -18.55 2.13 20.03
C GLU A 228 -19.29 3.24 19.26
N GLU A 229 -18.55 4.21 18.70
CA GLU A 229 -19.14 5.31 17.90
C GLU A 229 -19.99 4.77 16.75
N ARG A 230 -19.45 3.83 15.98
CA ARG A 230 -20.12 3.20 14.84
C ARG A 230 -21.34 2.38 15.26
N SER A 231 -21.21 1.60 16.33
CA SER A 231 -22.28 0.77 16.86
C SER A 231 -23.43 1.58 17.41
N LYS A 232 -23.14 2.67 18.14
CA LYS A 232 -24.16 3.59 18.68
C LYS A 232 -24.94 4.29 17.55
N ALA A 233 -24.23 4.71 16.50
CA ALA A 233 -24.85 5.34 15.34
C ALA A 233 -25.60 4.33 14.44
N ASN A 234 -25.36 3.03 14.65
CA ASN A 234 -25.90 1.94 13.82
C ASN A 234 -25.73 2.21 12.31
N THR A 235 -24.54 2.65 11.92
CA THR A 235 -24.26 3.11 10.56
C THR A 235 -23.09 2.36 9.93
N THR A 236 -23.11 2.31 8.61
CA THR A 236 -21.96 1.87 7.80
C THR A 236 -21.01 3.04 7.60
N TYR A 237 -19.72 2.75 7.67
CA TYR A 237 -18.65 3.70 7.45
C TYR A 237 -17.85 3.31 6.21
N LEU A 238 -17.71 4.26 5.29
CA LEU A 238 -16.76 4.20 4.18
C LEU A 238 -15.50 4.95 4.60
N GLY A 239 -14.41 4.22 4.66
CA GLY A 239 -13.09 4.79 5.00
C GLY A 239 -12.29 5.21 3.77
N GLU A 240 -11.02 4.80 3.74
CA GLU A 240 -10.12 5.15 2.65
C GLU A 240 -10.60 4.67 1.29
N MET A 241 -10.43 5.51 0.27
CA MET A 241 -10.51 5.11 -1.12
C MET A 241 -9.14 4.64 -1.60
N VAL A 242 -9.13 3.45 -2.19
CA VAL A 242 -7.92 2.80 -2.69
C VAL A 242 -8.06 2.59 -4.19
N PHE A 243 -7.12 3.10 -4.95
CA PHE A 243 -7.05 2.92 -6.40
C PHE A 243 -6.05 1.81 -6.74
N GLY A 244 -6.49 0.86 -7.55
CA GLY A 244 -5.66 -0.17 -8.12
C GLY A 244 -5.60 -0.05 -9.63
N ALA A 245 -4.42 -0.18 -10.20
CA ALA A 245 -4.24 -0.21 -11.64
C ALA A 245 -3.18 -1.23 -12.04
N TRP A 246 -3.35 -1.80 -13.22
CA TRP A 246 -2.26 -2.51 -13.86
C TRP A 246 -2.11 -2.10 -15.32
N ALA A 247 -0.86 -2.13 -15.73
CA ALA A 247 -0.44 -1.79 -17.06
C ALA A 247 0.58 -2.81 -17.59
N ARG A 248 0.75 -2.85 -18.87
CA ARG A 248 1.73 -3.68 -19.55
C ARG A 248 2.86 -2.83 -20.11
N LYS A 249 4.09 -3.29 -19.94
CA LYS A 249 5.23 -2.71 -20.64
C LYS A 249 5.15 -3.13 -22.11
N PRO A 250 5.19 -2.19 -23.06
CA PRO A 250 5.28 -2.49 -24.49
C PRO A 250 6.51 -3.33 -24.88
#